data_ae33a92e154afe03a191b5a34a7e3496
#
_entry.id   ae33a92e154afe03a191b5a34a7e3496
#
_cell.length_a   1.000
_cell.length_b   1.000
_cell.length_c   1.000
_cell.angle_alpha   90.00
_cell.angle_beta   90.00
_cell.angle_gamma   90.00
#
_symmetry.space_group_name_H-M   'P 1'
#
loop_
_entity.id
_entity.type
_entity.pdbx_description
1 polymer ?
#
loop_
_entity_poly.entity_id
_entity_poly.type
_entity_poly.pdbx_seq_one_letter_code
_entity_poly.pdbx_strand_id
1 'polypeptide(L)'
;NPKKSLEIQAEIVRILDAFTELTAELTAELTAELTARKKQYHYYRDQLLRFKGDEVEWKALGEIGDVKMCKRILKSETQSEGDVPFYKIGTFGKQADAFISEEIYESYKSRYSFPKTGDVLISAAGTIGRAVVYDGKPAYFQDSNIVWLDNDESIVSNRYLWHCYKIVNWFVSGGGTIDRLYNDNIKKTKIPVPYPNNPEKSLTEQARIVAILDKFDALVNDLSSGLPAEIKARRQQYEHYRDKLLSFAELEATA
;
A
#
# COMPACT_ATOMS: atom_id res chain seq x y z
N ASN A 1 -26.68 30.91 37.43
CA ASN A 1 -27.64 30.10 38.17
C ASN A 1 -27.12 28.65 38.24
N PRO A 2 -26.66 28.17 39.43
CA PRO A 2 -26.09 26.84 39.59
C PRO A 2 -27.01 25.70 39.13
N LYS A 3 -28.30 25.80 39.40
CA LYS A 3 -29.28 24.79 39.01
C LYS A 3 -29.36 24.63 37.50
N LYS A 4 -29.44 25.74 36.75
CA LYS A 4 -29.45 25.72 35.28
C LYS A 4 -28.14 25.19 34.70
N SER A 5 -27.00 25.46 35.34
CA SER A 5 -25.72 24.92 34.95
C SER A 5 -25.67 23.41 35.07
N LEU A 6 -26.18 22.84 36.18
CA LEU A 6 -26.25 21.40 36.37
C LEU A 6 -27.19 20.71 35.37
N GLU A 7 -28.31 21.33 35.04
CA GLU A 7 -29.23 20.81 34.02
C GLU A 7 -28.58 20.75 32.64
N ILE A 8 -27.83 21.79 32.24
CA ILE A 8 -27.08 21.81 30.99
C ILE A 8 -25.96 20.73 30.97
N GLN A 9 -25.22 20.60 32.08
CA GLN A 9 -24.18 19.57 32.20
C GLN A 9 -24.76 18.15 32.07
N ALA A 10 -25.88 17.89 32.75
CA ALA A 10 -26.58 16.61 32.67
C ALA A 10 -27.03 16.27 31.23
N GLU A 11 -27.54 17.26 30.50
CA GLU A 11 -27.95 17.07 29.11
C GLU A 11 -26.76 16.85 28.18
N ILE A 12 -25.64 17.55 28.36
CA ILE A 12 -24.41 17.34 27.62
C ILE A 12 -23.89 15.92 27.87
N VAL A 13 -23.84 15.46 29.11
CA VAL A 13 -23.43 14.10 29.46
C VAL A 13 -24.33 13.07 28.78
N ARG A 14 -25.66 13.24 28.85
CA ARG A 14 -26.62 12.35 28.20
C ARG A 14 -26.39 12.23 26.70
N ILE A 15 -26.12 13.36 26.02
CA ILE A 15 -25.84 13.38 24.57
C ILE A 15 -24.49 12.71 24.27
N LEU A 16 -23.44 13.01 25.05
CA LEU A 16 -22.13 12.44 24.85
C LEU A 16 -22.10 10.92 25.10
N ASP A 17 -22.83 10.44 26.12
CA ASP A 17 -22.95 9.02 26.41
C ASP A 17 -23.63 8.29 25.25
N ALA A 18 -24.76 8.82 24.73
CA ALA A 18 -25.42 8.25 23.56
C ALA A 18 -24.53 8.24 22.31
N PHE A 19 -23.76 9.30 22.05
CA PHE A 19 -22.81 9.35 20.95
C PHE A 19 -21.64 8.38 21.13
N THR A 20 -21.18 8.22 22.37
CA THR A 20 -20.10 7.27 22.69
C THR A 20 -20.54 5.84 22.42
N GLU A 21 -21.73 5.46 22.88
CA GLU A 21 -22.31 4.14 22.67
C GLU A 21 -22.51 3.86 21.17
N LEU A 22 -23.19 4.77 20.46
CA LEU A 22 -23.43 4.63 19.02
C LEU A 22 -22.12 4.54 18.21
N THR A 23 -21.13 5.38 18.55
CA THR A 23 -19.84 5.37 17.84
C THR A 23 -19.06 4.08 18.11
N ALA A 24 -19.13 3.57 19.33
CA ALA A 24 -18.50 2.30 19.70
C ALA A 24 -19.14 1.13 18.96
N GLU A 25 -20.48 1.06 18.92
CA GLU A 25 -21.23 0.04 18.19
C GLU A 25 -20.91 0.07 16.70
N LEU A 26 -21.05 1.23 16.05
CA LEU A 26 -20.74 1.39 14.63
C LEU A 26 -19.28 1.05 14.29
N THR A 27 -18.34 1.45 15.14
CA THR A 27 -16.92 1.13 14.93
C THR A 27 -16.67 -0.37 15.08
N ALA A 28 -17.35 -1.03 16.00
CA ALA A 28 -17.25 -2.49 16.16
C ALA A 28 -17.81 -3.23 14.95
N GLU A 29 -19.00 -2.84 14.45
CA GLU A 29 -19.59 -3.41 13.24
C GLU A 29 -18.71 -3.24 12.01
N LEU A 30 -18.22 -2.02 11.73
CA LEU A 30 -17.32 -1.74 10.61
C LEU A 30 -16.00 -2.51 10.71
N THR A 31 -15.49 -2.70 11.93
CA THR A 31 -14.26 -3.48 12.16
C THR A 31 -14.50 -4.98 11.92
N ALA A 32 -15.65 -5.50 12.32
CA ALA A 32 -16.05 -6.88 12.05
C ALA A 32 -16.24 -7.10 10.53
N GLU A 33 -16.90 -6.16 9.85
CA GLU A 33 -17.06 -6.19 8.39
C GLU A 33 -15.71 -6.14 7.67
N LEU A 34 -14.82 -5.23 8.05
CA LEU A 34 -13.45 -5.15 7.50
C LEU A 34 -12.72 -6.48 7.66
N THR A 35 -12.84 -7.11 8.81
CA THR A 35 -12.22 -8.41 9.10
C THR A 35 -12.79 -9.51 8.19
N ALA A 36 -14.12 -9.55 8.03
CA ALA A 36 -14.79 -10.48 7.14
C ALA A 36 -14.38 -10.27 5.67
N ARG A 37 -14.34 -9.01 5.21
CA ARG A 37 -13.91 -8.67 3.84
C ARG A 37 -12.44 -8.99 3.58
N LYS A 38 -11.55 -8.80 4.54
CA LYS A 38 -10.15 -9.24 4.44
C LYS A 38 -10.05 -10.76 4.25
N LYS A 39 -10.80 -11.55 5.03
CA LYS A 39 -10.85 -13.01 4.85
C LYS A 39 -11.39 -13.39 3.47
N GLN A 40 -12.44 -12.73 3.02
CA GLN A 40 -13.02 -12.93 1.70
C GLN A 40 -12.05 -12.58 0.58
N TYR A 41 -11.34 -11.44 0.70
CA TYR A 41 -10.30 -11.03 -0.24
C TYR A 41 -9.18 -12.08 -0.35
N HIS A 42 -8.65 -12.56 0.79
CA HIS A 42 -7.62 -13.61 0.77
C HIS A 42 -8.12 -14.90 0.11
N TYR A 43 -9.34 -15.32 0.43
CA TYR A 43 -9.94 -16.50 -0.18
C TYR A 43 -10.05 -16.37 -1.71
N TYR A 44 -10.66 -15.30 -2.21
CA TYR A 44 -10.82 -15.10 -3.65
C TYR A 44 -9.50 -14.86 -4.36
N ARG A 45 -8.57 -14.12 -3.78
CA ARG A 45 -7.22 -13.97 -4.31
C ARG A 45 -6.55 -15.33 -4.52
N ASP A 46 -6.57 -16.16 -3.50
CA ASP A 46 -5.96 -17.48 -3.56
C ASP A 46 -6.68 -18.40 -4.56
N GLN A 47 -7.98 -18.31 -4.69
CA GLN A 47 -8.73 -19.07 -5.69
C GLN A 47 -8.46 -18.60 -7.13
N LEU A 48 -8.44 -17.29 -7.35
CA LEU A 48 -8.24 -16.70 -8.68
C LEU A 48 -6.79 -16.85 -9.19
N LEU A 49 -5.83 -16.93 -8.28
CA LEU A 49 -4.41 -17.08 -8.63
C LEU A 49 -3.91 -18.54 -8.50
N ARG A 50 -4.75 -19.46 -8.04
CA ARG A 50 -4.49 -20.91 -8.02
C ARG A 50 -5.23 -21.58 -9.16
N PHE A 51 -4.65 -21.52 -10.33
CA PHE A 51 -5.18 -22.21 -11.48
C PHE A 51 -5.10 -23.74 -11.33
N LYS A 52 -6.04 -24.46 -11.92
CA LYS A 52 -6.03 -25.94 -11.98
C LYS A 52 -5.88 -26.38 -13.42
N GLY A 53 -5.06 -27.41 -13.65
CA GLY A 53 -4.91 -28.07 -14.95
C GLY A 53 -3.94 -27.38 -15.91
N ASP A 54 -4.05 -27.72 -17.20
CA ASP A 54 -3.12 -27.37 -18.27
C ASP A 54 -3.32 -25.93 -18.82
N GLU A 55 -4.22 -25.15 -18.24
CA GLU A 55 -4.52 -23.79 -18.67
C GLU A 55 -3.58 -22.74 -18.03
N VAL A 56 -2.57 -23.16 -17.29
CA VAL A 56 -1.61 -22.28 -16.61
C VAL A 56 -0.19 -22.81 -16.76
N GLU A 57 0.74 -21.89 -16.97
CA GLU A 57 2.16 -22.15 -16.86
C GLU A 57 2.75 -21.35 -15.69
N TRP A 58 3.57 -22.00 -14.88
CA TRP A 58 4.32 -21.35 -13.82
C TRP A 58 5.64 -20.82 -14.36
N LYS A 59 5.65 -19.58 -14.86
CA LYS A 59 6.84 -18.93 -15.42
C LYS A 59 7.68 -18.33 -14.31
N ALA A 60 9.00 -18.50 -14.43
CA ALA A 60 9.95 -17.80 -13.60
C ALA A 60 9.99 -16.30 -13.99
N LEU A 61 10.13 -15.40 -13.01
CA LEU A 61 10.16 -13.96 -13.27
C LEU A 61 11.28 -13.57 -14.23
N GLY A 62 12.42 -14.30 -14.21
CA GLY A 62 13.52 -14.08 -15.15
C GLY A 62 13.22 -14.49 -16.59
N GLU A 63 12.12 -15.20 -16.86
CA GLU A 63 11.66 -15.53 -18.22
C GLU A 63 10.75 -14.43 -18.79
N ILE A 64 10.27 -13.52 -17.97
CA ILE A 64 9.38 -12.41 -18.37
C ILE A 64 10.02 -11.04 -18.22
N GLY A 65 11.19 -10.93 -17.59
CA GLY A 65 11.85 -9.64 -17.45
C GLY A 65 13.17 -9.69 -16.69
N ASP A 66 13.81 -8.54 -16.64
CA ASP A 66 15.05 -8.35 -15.90
C ASP A 66 14.85 -7.54 -14.62
N VAL A 67 15.56 -7.95 -13.56
CA VAL A 67 15.57 -7.20 -12.30
C VAL A 67 16.41 -5.94 -12.46
N LYS A 68 15.79 -4.79 -12.24
CA LYS A 68 16.40 -3.46 -12.31
C LYS A 68 16.40 -2.79 -10.93
N MET A 69 17.27 -1.80 -10.77
CA MET A 69 17.35 -0.93 -9.60
C MET A 69 17.88 0.44 -10.00
N CYS A 70 17.57 1.46 -9.21
CA CYS A 70 18.14 2.79 -9.42
C CYS A 70 19.65 2.83 -9.15
N LYS A 71 20.32 3.83 -9.67
CA LYS A 71 21.72 4.12 -9.34
C LYS A 71 21.81 4.52 -7.85
N ARG A 72 22.89 4.06 -7.19
CA ARG A 72 23.14 4.38 -5.78
C ARG A 72 23.25 5.89 -5.56
N ILE A 73 22.53 6.36 -4.55
CA ILE A 73 22.67 7.71 -3.96
C ILE A 73 23.58 7.61 -2.75
N LEU A 74 24.58 8.49 -2.69
CA LEU A 74 25.48 8.60 -1.54
C LEU A 74 24.81 9.40 -0.43
N LYS A 75 25.21 9.17 0.82
CA LYS A 75 24.66 9.90 1.97
C LYS A 75 24.87 11.42 1.85
N SER A 76 25.98 11.84 1.24
CA SER A 76 26.30 13.26 0.97
C SER A 76 25.40 13.92 -0.08
N GLU A 77 24.68 13.12 -0.87
CA GLU A 77 23.73 13.58 -1.89
C GLU A 77 22.27 13.64 -1.35
N THR A 78 22.06 13.28 -0.07
CA THR A 78 20.74 13.31 0.56
C THR A 78 20.64 14.43 1.58
N GLN A 79 19.43 14.99 1.73
CA GLN A 79 19.07 16.04 2.69
C GLN A 79 17.82 15.62 3.46
N SER A 80 17.54 16.27 4.61
CA SER A 80 16.33 16.06 5.40
C SER A 80 15.10 16.69 4.76
N GLU A 81 15.30 17.69 3.89
CA GLU A 81 14.27 18.38 3.11
C GLU A 81 14.82 18.60 1.69
N GLY A 82 13.97 18.67 0.69
CA GLY A 82 14.39 18.86 -0.70
C GLY A 82 13.28 18.61 -1.70
N ASP A 83 13.66 18.63 -2.99
CA ASP A 83 12.71 18.65 -4.10
C ASP A 83 12.09 17.27 -4.37
N VAL A 84 12.93 16.21 -4.34
CA VAL A 84 12.53 14.86 -4.74
C VAL A 84 12.66 13.88 -3.57
N PRO A 85 11.59 13.23 -3.15
CA PRO A 85 11.62 12.21 -2.10
C PRO A 85 12.58 11.07 -2.45
N PHE A 86 13.47 10.70 -1.52
CA PHE A 86 14.33 9.54 -1.60
C PHE A 86 13.85 8.45 -0.64
N TYR A 87 13.29 7.38 -1.20
CA TYR A 87 12.78 6.27 -0.43
C TYR A 87 13.87 5.25 -0.10
N LYS A 88 14.18 5.14 1.19
CA LYS A 88 14.98 4.05 1.76
C LYS A 88 14.09 2.87 2.11
N ILE A 89 14.69 1.71 2.40
CA ILE A 89 13.93 0.50 2.74
C ILE A 89 12.96 0.71 3.94
N GLY A 90 13.33 1.55 4.90
CA GLY A 90 12.49 1.86 6.07
C GLY A 90 11.27 2.71 5.75
N THR A 91 11.36 3.55 4.73
CA THR A 91 10.30 4.49 4.32
C THR A 91 9.56 4.04 3.06
N PHE A 92 9.97 2.95 2.43
CA PHE A 92 9.34 2.43 1.23
C PHE A 92 7.85 2.11 1.44
N GLY A 93 6.99 2.70 0.63
CA GLY A 93 5.53 2.62 0.77
C GLY A 93 4.94 3.43 1.94
N LYS A 94 5.71 4.39 2.47
CA LYS A 94 5.31 5.32 3.53
C LYS A 94 5.72 6.75 3.14
N GLN A 95 5.76 7.66 4.11
CA GLN A 95 6.31 9.00 3.92
C GLN A 95 7.85 8.95 3.90
N ALA A 96 8.47 9.66 2.95
CA ALA A 96 9.92 9.80 2.87
C ALA A 96 10.47 10.64 4.03
N ASP A 97 11.68 10.32 4.46
CA ASP A 97 12.46 11.04 5.50
C ASP A 97 13.81 11.56 4.97
N ALA A 98 14.03 11.43 3.67
CA ALA A 98 15.19 11.93 2.97
C ALA A 98 14.81 12.40 1.57
N PHE A 99 15.58 13.33 1.03
CA PHE A 99 15.32 13.97 -0.25
C PHE A 99 16.63 14.11 -1.02
N ILE A 100 16.54 14.27 -2.34
CA ILE A 100 17.63 14.63 -3.24
C ILE A 100 17.24 15.87 -4.04
N SER A 101 18.23 16.58 -4.60
CA SER A 101 17.95 17.71 -5.48
C SER A 101 17.35 17.23 -6.82
N GLU A 102 16.58 18.11 -7.46
CA GLU A 102 16.03 17.86 -8.79
C GLU A 102 17.13 17.63 -9.83
N GLU A 103 18.28 18.32 -9.70
CA GLU A 103 19.44 18.13 -10.58
C GLU A 103 19.98 16.70 -10.55
N ILE A 104 20.17 16.12 -9.34
CA ILE A 104 20.61 14.73 -9.17
C ILE A 104 19.56 13.78 -9.74
N TYR A 105 18.29 14.03 -9.44
CA TYR A 105 17.17 13.21 -9.92
C TYR A 105 17.14 13.14 -11.45
N GLU A 106 17.09 14.26 -12.14
CA GLU A 106 17.03 14.31 -13.61
C GLU A 106 18.31 13.74 -14.26
N SER A 107 19.49 14.07 -13.69
CA SER A 107 20.76 13.53 -14.14
C SER A 107 20.83 11.99 -14.04
N TYR A 108 20.32 11.41 -12.97
CA TYR A 108 20.39 9.94 -12.78
C TYR A 108 19.30 9.22 -13.53
N LYS A 109 18.08 9.77 -13.57
CA LYS A 109 16.96 9.23 -14.33
C LYS A 109 17.25 9.14 -15.83
N SER A 110 17.95 10.14 -16.39
CA SER A 110 18.29 10.16 -17.82
C SER A 110 19.41 9.18 -18.19
N ARG A 111 20.30 8.82 -17.26
CA ARG A 111 21.52 8.01 -17.55
C ARG A 111 21.48 6.58 -17.06
N TYR A 112 20.61 6.27 -16.11
CA TYR A 112 20.56 4.96 -15.46
C TYR A 112 19.15 4.37 -15.47
N SER A 113 19.07 3.10 -15.09
CA SER A 113 17.77 2.44 -14.95
C SER A 113 16.89 3.18 -13.97
N PHE A 114 15.67 3.45 -14.38
CA PHE A 114 14.66 4.12 -13.60
C PHE A 114 13.28 3.50 -13.88
N PRO A 115 12.40 3.34 -12.89
CA PRO A 115 11.10 2.73 -13.09
C PRO A 115 10.17 3.63 -13.93
N LYS A 116 9.34 3.00 -14.76
CA LYS A 116 8.26 3.63 -15.51
C LYS A 116 7.01 3.70 -14.65
N THR A 117 6.12 4.65 -14.93
CA THR A 117 4.80 4.68 -14.32
C THR A 117 4.08 3.34 -14.52
N GLY A 118 3.58 2.77 -13.44
CA GLY A 118 2.95 1.45 -13.44
C GLY A 118 3.89 0.29 -13.05
N ASP A 119 5.21 0.48 -13.08
CA ASP A 119 6.15 -0.54 -12.62
C ASP A 119 5.91 -0.92 -11.15
N VAL A 120 6.10 -2.19 -10.85
CA VAL A 120 5.92 -2.72 -9.50
C VAL A 120 7.26 -2.85 -8.80
N LEU A 121 7.53 -1.91 -7.90
CA LEU A 121 8.72 -1.95 -7.07
C LEU A 121 8.52 -2.89 -5.89
N ILE A 122 9.55 -3.63 -5.52
CA ILE A 122 9.55 -4.56 -4.38
C ILE A 122 10.72 -4.29 -3.43
N SER A 123 10.47 -4.51 -2.14
CA SER A 123 11.52 -4.48 -1.13
C SER A 123 12.32 -5.79 -1.15
N ALA A 124 13.63 -5.68 -1.36
CA ALA A 124 14.57 -6.80 -1.37
C ALA A 124 15.27 -7.03 -0.01
N ALA A 125 14.96 -6.20 0.99
CA ALA A 125 15.46 -6.31 2.36
C ALA A 125 14.40 -5.83 3.37
N GLY A 126 14.59 -6.09 4.65
CA GLY A 126 13.65 -5.72 5.71
C GLY A 126 12.32 -6.47 5.57
N THR A 127 11.23 -5.77 5.30
CA THR A 127 9.94 -6.42 4.99
C THR A 127 9.97 -6.89 3.53
N ILE A 128 10.60 -8.04 3.28
CA ILE A 128 10.79 -8.60 1.95
C ILE A 128 9.45 -8.77 1.22
N GLY A 129 9.44 -8.44 -0.09
CA GLY A 129 8.29 -8.61 -0.96
C GLY A 129 7.19 -7.57 -0.80
N ARG A 130 7.40 -6.48 -0.01
CA ARG A 130 6.47 -5.35 -0.05
C ARG A 130 6.45 -4.78 -1.46
N ALA A 131 5.29 -4.77 -2.10
CA ALA A 131 5.12 -4.33 -3.47
C ALA A 131 4.38 -2.97 -3.51
N VAL A 132 4.95 -2.01 -4.22
CA VAL A 132 4.39 -0.66 -4.44
C VAL A 132 4.39 -0.37 -5.93
N VAL A 133 3.26 0.05 -6.46
CA VAL A 133 3.16 0.51 -7.86
C VAL A 133 3.70 1.94 -7.93
N TYR A 134 4.64 2.20 -8.83
CA TYR A 134 5.14 3.55 -9.06
C TYR A 134 4.10 4.41 -9.78
N ASP A 135 3.71 5.51 -9.16
CA ASP A 135 2.64 6.39 -9.64
C ASP A 135 3.10 7.44 -10.68
N GLY A 136 4.39 7.45 -10.99
CA GLY A 136 4.99 8.39 -11.94
C GLY A 136 5.39 9.74 -11.36
N LYS A 137 5.08 10.03 -10.09
CA LYS A 137 5.53 11.26 -9.43
C LYS A 137 7.03 11.27 -9.20
N PRO A 138 7.69 12.45 -9.19
CA PRO A 138 9.10 12.53 -8.85
C PRO A 138 9.41 11.84 -7.52
N ALA A 139 10.25 10.80 -7.58
CA ALA A 139 10.67 9.99 -6.44
C ALA A 139 11.93 9.22 -6.81
N TYR A 140 12.82 8.94 -5.87
CA TYR A 140 13.98 8.11 -6.08
C TYR A 140 14.07 6.97 -5.07
N PHE A 141 14.67 5.84 -5.45
CA PHE A 141 14.57 4.61 -4.67
C PHE A 141 15.95 4.05 -4.35
N GLN A 142 16.14 3.59 -3.11
CA GLN A 142 17.41 3.06 -2.63
C GLN A 142 17.81 1.79 -3.41
N ASP A 143 18.99 1.84 -4.02
CA ASP A 143 19.59 0.75 -4.75
C ASP A 143 19.71 -0.54 -3.94
N SER A 144 19.65 -1.67 -4.60
CA SER A 144 19.80 -3.01 -4.01
C SER A 144 18.76 -3.41 -2.96
N ASN A 145 18.05 -2.46 -2.36
CA ASN A 145 17.02 -2.70 -1.35
C ASN A 145 15.60 -2.53 -1.91
N ILE A 146 15.45 -1.67 -2.93
CA ILE A 146 14.22 -1.48 -3.68
C ILE A 146 14.52 -1.73 -5.14
N VAL A 147 13.86 -2.74 -5.71
CA VAL A 147 14.09 -3.22 -7.07
C VAL A 147 12.75 -3.41 -7.78
N TRP A 148 12.78 -3.55 -9.10
CA TRP A 148 11.59 -3.92 -9.87
C TRP A 148 11.97 -4.90 -10.99
N LEU A 149 10.96 -5.56 -11.52
CA LEU A 149 11.09 -6.35 -12.72
C LEU A 149 10.71 -5.45 -13.91
N ASP A 150 11.64 -5.22 -14.83
CA ASP A 150 11.35 -4.60 -16.13
C ASP A 150 10.78 -5.69 -17.03
N ASN A 151 9.50 -6.01 -16.84
CA ASN A 151 8.83 -7.14 -17.46
C ASN A 151 8.21 -6.79 -18.81
N ASP A 152 8.03 -7.84 -19.61
CA ASP A 152 7.27 -7.77 -20.85
C ASP A 152 5.77 -7.79 -20.56
N GLU A 153 5.12 -6.62 -20.66
CA GLU A 153 3.68 -6.49 -20.41
C GLU A 153 2.80 -7.16 -21.49
N SER A 154 3.38 -7.62 -22.60
CA SER A 154 2.67 -8.46 -23.56
C SER A 154 2.47 -9.89 -23.06
N ILE A 155 3.23 -10.30 -22.04
CA ILE A 155 3.13 -11.61 -21.38
C ILE A 155 2.39 -11.48 -20.04
N VAL A 156 2.82 -10.52 -19.20
CA VAL A 156 2.28 -10.31 -17.85
C VAL A 156 2.12 -8.82 -17.58
N SER A 157 0.88 -8.39 -17.36
CA SER A 157 0.62 -6.99 -17.03
C SER A 157 1.16 -6.63 -15.62
N ASN A 158 1.66 -5.41 -15.46
CA ASN A 158 2.19 -4.92 -14.18
C ASN A 158 1.18 -5.06 -13.03
N ARG A 159 -0.09 -4.79 -13.29
CA ARG A 159 -1.12 -4.88 -12.24
C ARG A 159 -1.40 -6.31 -11.82
N TYR A 160 -1.38 -7.27 -12.75
CA TYR A 160 -1.47 -8.69 -12.44
C TYR A 160 -0.24 -9.16 -11.65
N LEU A 161 0.97 -8.74 -12.06
CA LEU A 161 2.22 -9.01 -11.36
C LEU A 161 2.17 -8.54 -9.90
N TRP A 162 1.63 -7.35 -9.64
CA TRP A 162 1.44 -6.83 -8.28
C TRP A 162 0.57 -7.72 -7.40
N HIS A 163 -0.50 -8.29 -7.95
CA HIS A 163 -1.32 -9.26 -7.23
C HIS A 163 -0.59 -10.59 -6.99
N CYS A 164 0.17 -11.06 -7.98
CA CYS A 164 1.00 -12.25 -7.84
C CYS A 164 2.04 -12.08 -6.72
N TYR A 165 2.68 -10.94 -6.61
CA TYR A 165 3.68 -10.66 -5.56
C TYR A 165 3.13 -10.78 -4.13
N LYS A 166 1.83 -10.66 -3.94
CA LYS A 166 1.17 -10.85 -2.63
C LYS A 166 1.05 -12.32 -2.20
N ILE A 167 1.24 -13.28 -3.13
CA ILE A 167 1.06 -14.71 -2.86
C ILE A 167 2.30 -15.56 -3.10
N VAL A 168 3.33 -15.03 -3.79
CA VAL A 168 4.54 -15.79 -4.09
C VAL A 168 5.34 -16.08 -2.83
N ASN A 169 5.94 -17.25 -2.80
CA ASN A 169 6.93 -17.60 -1.78
C ASN A 169 8.29 -17.10 -2.27
N TRP A 170 8.77 -16.01 -1.68
CA TRP A 170 10.08 -15.48 -2.00
C TRP A 170 11.19 -16.39 -1.47
N PHE A 171 12.15 -16.74 -2.34
CA PHE A 171 13.35 -17.50 -1.93
C PHE A 171 14.31 -16.56 -1.20
N VAL A 172 14.17 -16.48 0.11
CA VAL A 172 15.04 -15.64 0.95
C VAL A 172 16.31 -16.42 1.30
N SER A 173 17.46 -15.83 1.02
CA SER A 173 18.74 -16.41 1.45
C SER A 173 18.97 -16.08 2.93
N GLY A 174 18.82 -17.07 3.79
CA GLY A 174 19.18 -16.98 5.20
C GLY A 174 20.68 -17.19 5.41
N GLY A 175 21.22 -16.65 6.52
CA GLY A 175 22.61 -16.84 6.95
C GLY A 175 23.40 -15.56 7.19
N GLY A 176 22.82 -14.39 6.95
CA GLY A 176 23.35 -13.08 7.33
C GLY A 176 22.60 -12.45 8.50
N THR A 177 23.07 -11.29 8.94
CA THR A 177 22.42 -10.50 10.00
C THR A 177 21.03 -9.97 9.59
N ILE A 178 20.76 -9.89 8.28
CA ILE A 178 19.50 -9.41 7.70
C ILE A 178 19.13 -10.32 6.53
N ASP A 179 17.91 -10.82 6.53
CA ASP A 179 17.33 -11.56 5.41
C ASP A 179 17.30 -10.69 4.16
N ARG A 180 17.72 -11.25 3.02
CA ARG A 180 17.81 -10.54 1.77
C ARG A 180 17.32 -11.36 0.58
N LEU A 181 16.63 -10.67 -0.32
CA LEU A 181 16.20 -11.20 -1.60
C LEU A 181 17.17 -10.75 -2.70
N TYR A 182 17.99 -11.66 -3.19
CA TYR A 182 18.93 -11.39 -4.27
C TYR A 182 18.27 -11.50 -5.65
N ASN A 183 18.84 -10.83 -6.66
CA ASN A 183 18.29 -10.80 -8.02
C ASN A 183 18.05 -12.20 -8.59
N ASP A 184 18.96 -13.15 -8.35
CA ASP A 184 18.82 -14.53 -8.82
C ASP A 184 17.63 -15.25 -8.16
N ASN A 185 17.35 -14.93 -6.90
CA ASN A 185 16.20 -15.49 -6.18
C ASN A 185 14.89 -14.88 -6.70
N ILE A 186 14.89 -13.57 -7.00
CA ILE A 186 13.76 -12.91 -7.66
C ILE A 186 13.51 -13.59 -9.01
N LYS A 187 14.53 -13.72 -9.86
CA LYS A 187 14.42 -14.34 -11.19
C LYS A 187 13.90 -15.77 -11.14
N LYS A 188 14.24 -16.55 -10.11
CA LYS A 188 13.77 -17.93 -9.92
C LYS A 188 12.35 -18.04 -9.37
N THR A 189 11.81 -16.98 -8.80
CA THR A 189 10.44 -16.97 -8.26
C THR A 189 9.46 -17.14 -9.39
N LYS A 190 8.49 -18.06 -9.21
CA LYS A 190 7.49 -18.37 -10.23
C LYS A 190 6.15 -17.75 -9.93
N ILE A 191 5.48 -17.31 -10.98
CA ILE A 191 4.10 -16.83 -10.96
C ILE A 191 3.24 -17.61 -11.95
N PRO A 192 1.93 -17.73 -11.71
CA PRO A 192 1.04 -18.38 -12.67
C PRO A 192 0.73 -17.44 -13.83
N VAL A 193 0.89 -17.92 -15.06
CA VAL A 193 0.51 -17.22 -16.30
C VAL A 193 -0.61 -18.04 -16.97
N PRO A 194 -1.84 -17.52 -17.03
CA PRO A 194 -2.95 -18.24 -17.64
C PRO A 194 -2.78 -18.32 -19.16
N TYR A 195 -3.28 -19.37 -19.76
CA TYR A 195 -3.33 -19.60 -21.21
C TYR A 195 -2.00 -19.31 -21.94
N PRO A 196 -0.89 -20.00 -21.60
CA PRO A 196 0.47 -19.65 -22.06
C PRO A 196 0.61 -19.69 -23.60
N ASN A 197 -0.22 -20.48 -24.28
CA ASN A 197 -0.22 -20.63 -25.74
C ASN A 197 -1.14 -19.62 -26.46
N ASN A 198 -1.79 -18.71 -25.73
CA ASN A 198 -2.70 -17.70 -26.29
C ASN A 198 -2.54 -16.38 -25.54
N PRO A 199 -1.61 -15.49 -25.96
CA PRO A 199 -1.31 -14.24 -25.27
C PRO A 199 -2.54 -13.32 -25.09
N GLU A 200 -3.40 -13.23 -26.08
CA GLU A 200 -4.61 -12.38 -26.01
C GLU A 200 -5.57 -12.87 -24.93
N LYS A 201 -5.84 -14.19 -24.93
CA LYS A 201 -6.69 -14.84 -23.89
C LYS A 201 -6.02 -14.71 -22.52
N SER A 202 -4.69 -14.84 -22.44
CA SER A 202 -3.92 -14.67 -21.21
C SER A 202 -4.14 -13.28 -20.61
N LEU A 203 -3.88 -12.23 -21.39
CA LEU A 203 -4.05 -10.84 -20.92
C LEU A 203 -5.49 -10.50 -20.57
N THR A 204 -6.48 -11.05 -21.31
CA THR A 204 -7.90 -10.89 -20.98
C THR A 204 -8.23 -11.51 -19.63
N GLU A 205 -7.73 -12.70 -19.33
CA GLU A 205 -7.96 -13.36 -18.05
C GLU A 205 -7.21 -12.65 -16.91
N GLN A 206 -5.98 -12.21 -17.13
CA GLN A 206 -5.24 -11.37 -16.18
C GLN A 206 -6.05 -10.11 -15.84
N ALA A 207 -6.57 -9.41 -16.86
CA ALA A 207 -7.39 -8.21 -16.64
C ALA A 207 -8.68 -8.50 -15.86
N ARG A 208 -9.34 -9.63 -16.13
CA ARG A 208 -10.52 -10.08 -15.37
C ARG A 208 -10.18 -10.30 -13.89
N ILE A 209 -9.08 -11.00 -13.60
CA ILE A 209 -8.61 -11.27 -12.25
C ILE A 209 -8.27 -9.97 -11.53
N VAL A 210 -7.53 -9.09 -12.20
CA VAL A 210 -7.15 -7.75 -11.68
C VAL A 210 -8.39 -6.95 -11.32
N ALA A 211 -9.39 -6.88 -12.21
CA ALA A 211 -10.60 -6.11 -11.97
C ALA A 211 -11.38 -6.58 -10.72
N ILE A 212 -11.37 -7.88 -10.43
CA ILE A 212 -11.98 -8.44 -9.22
C ILE A 212 -11.15 -8.10 -7.99
N LEU A 213 -9.84 -8.37 -8.04
CA LEU A 213 -8.95 -8.21 -6.89
C LEU A 213 -8.75 -6.72 -6.52
N ASP A 214 -8.74 -5.82 -7.49
CA ASP A 214 -8.66 -4.37 -7.25
C ASP A 214 -9.89 -3.84 -6.49
N LYS A 215 -11.09 -4.35 -6.80
CA LYS A 215 -12.30 -3.98 -6.05
C LYS A 215 -12.21 -4.41 -4.58
N PHE A 216 -11.72 -5.62 -4.33
CA PHE A 216 -11.50 -6.07 -2.95
C PHE A 216 -10.40 -5.29 -2.25
N ASP A 217 -9.29 -5.02 -2.95
CA ASP A 217 -8.16 -4.27 -2.40
C ASP A 217 -8.58 -2.85 -2.00
N ALA A 218 -9.32 -2.16 -2.86
CA ALA A 218 -9.88 -0.83 -2.56
C ALA A 218 -10.80 -0.88 -1.34
N LEU A 219 -11.71 -1.86 -1.27
CA LEU A 219 -12.64 -1.98 -0.15
C LEU A 219 -11.94 -2.18 1.20
N VAL A 220 -10.87 -2.98 1.24
CA VAL A 220 -10.25 -3.41 2.51
C VAL A 220 -9.00 -2.63 2.90
N ASN A 221 -8.36 -1.93 1.96
CA ASN A 221 -7.07 -1.28 2.18
C ASN A 221 -7.06 0.22 1.86
N ASP A 222 -8.02 0.73 1.08
CA ASP A 222 -8.06 2.14 0.73
C ASP A 222 -8.44 2.99 1.96
N LEU A 223 -7.52 3.89 2.34
CA LEU A 223 -7.69 4.82 3.46
C LEU A 223 -8.52 6.06 3.10
N SER A 224 -8.86 6.22 1.81
CA SER A 224 -9.61 7.37 1.31
C SER A 224 -11.08 7.05 0.97
N SER A 225 -11.37 5.80 0.60
CA SER A 225 -12.70 5.40 0.11
C SER A 225 -13.20 4.05 0.63
N GLY A 226 -12.32 3.24 1.27
CA GLY A 226 -12.68 1.90 1.76
C GLY A 226 -13.22 1.89 3.19
N LEU A 227 -13.46 0.68 3.72
CA LEU A 227 -13.88 0.50 5.11
C LEU A 227 -12.96 1.17 6.15
N PRO A 228 -11.61 1.20 5.96
CA PRO A 228 -10.74 1.96 6.86
C PRO A 228 -11.03 3.46 6.87
N ALA A 229 -11.39 4.05 5.71
CA ALA A 229 -11.78 5.46 5.61
C ALA A 229 -13.05 5.75 6.40
N GLU A 230 -14.06 4.88 6.28
CA GLU A 230 -15.32 5.01 7.01
C GLU A 230 -15.11 4.94 8.52
N ILE A 231 -14.32 3.99 9.02
CA ILE A 231 -13.97 3.88 10.45
C ILE A 231 -13.33 5.18 10.95
N LYS A 232 -12.38 5.72 10.17
CA LYS A 232 -11.72 6.99 10.51
C LYS A 232 -12.71 8.16 10.54
N ALA A 233 -13.58 8.26 9.53
CA ALA A 233 -14.57 9.32 9.43
C ALA A 233 -15.54 9.32 10.62
N ARG A 234 -16.01 8.15 11.08
CA ARG A 234 -16.88 8.03 12.27
C ARG A 234 -16.18 8.51 13.54
N ARG A 235 -14.91 8.16 13.73
CA ARG A 235 -14.14 8.67 14.88
C ARG A 235 -13.97 10.18 14.85
N GLN A 236 -13.61 10.74 13.69
CA GLN A 236 -13.47 12.19 13.52
C GLN A 236 -14.80 12.93 13.75
N GLN A 237 -15.91 12.35 13.30
CA GLN A 237 -17.25 12.90 13.55
C GLN A 237 -17.56 12.96 15.04
N TYR A 238 -17.29 11.88 15.77
CA TYR A 238 -17.47 11.85 17.23
C TYR A 238 -16.60 12.92 17.92
N GLU A 239 -15.31 12.99 17.60
CA GLU A 239 -14.39 13.97 18.17
C GLU A 239 -14.86 15.41 17.94
N HIS A 240 -15.29 15.71 16.70
CA HIS A 240 -15.82 17.03 16.36
C HIS A 240 -17.03 17.43 17.21
N TYR A 241 -18.01 16.55 17.35
CA TYR A 241 -19.21 16.87 18.14
C TYR A 241 -18.93 16.93 19.65
N ARG A 242 -18.07 16.04 20.14
CA ARG A 242 -17.60 16.10 21.54
C ARG A 242 -16.95 17.45 21.84
N ASP A 243 -16.01 17.87 21.03
CA ASP A 243 -15.27 19.12 21.24
C ASP A 243 -16.20 20.33 21.12
N LYS A 244 -17.16 20.31 20.20
CA LYS A 244 -18.19 21.35 20.05
C LYS A 244 -19.10 21.43 21.25
N LEU A 245 -19.52 20.31 21.82
CA LEU A 245 -20.41 20.31 23.03
C LEU A 245 -19.68 20.74 24.31
N LEU A 246 -18.35 20.52 24.36
CA LEU A 246 -17.51 20.86 25.52
C LEU A 246 -16.85 22.24 25.39
N SER A 247 -16.94 22.91 24.24
CA SER A 247 -16.40 24.26 24.05
C SER A 247 -17.39 25.30 24.56
N PHE A 248 -17.00 26.04 25.59
CA PHE A 248 -17.76 27.16 26.16
C PHE A 248 -17.02 28.47 25.88
N ALA A 249 -17.78 29.53 25.59
CA ALA A 249 -17.20 30.87 25.55
C ALA A 249 -16.71 31.28 26.94
N GLU A 250 -15.52 31.85 27.04
CA GLU A 250 -15.08 32.49 28.28
C GLU A 250 -16.07 33.59 28.68
N LEU A 251 -16.47 33.59 29.95
CA LEU A 251 -17.22 34.73 30.51
C LEU A 251 -16.26 35.92 30.56
N GLU A 252 -16.54 36.96 29.76
CA GLU A 252 -15.88 38.24 29.95
C GLU A 252 -16.07 38.67 31.40
N ALA A 253 -14.96 38.83 32.12
CA ALA A 253 -15.00 39.38 33.46
C ALA A 253 -15.50 40.82 33.35
N THR A 254 -16.77 41.02 33.64
CA THR A 254 -17.29 42.38 33.86
C THR A 254 -16.60 42.94 35.07
N ALA A 255 -15.69 43.90 34.81
CA ALA A 255 -15.01 44.71 35.81
C ALA A 255 -15.99 45.56 36.61
#